data_3d9a72a502ba814c709b4e7c2e91f5d0
#
_entry.id   3d9a72a502ba814c709b4e7c2e91f5d0
#
_cell.length_a   1.000
_cell.length_b   1.000
_cell.length_c   1.000
_cell.angle_alpha   90.00
_cell.angle_beta   90.00
_cell.angle_gamma   90.00
#
_symmetry.space_group_name_H-M   'P 1'
#
loop_
_entity.id
_entity.type
_entity.pdbx_description
1 polymer ?
#
loop_
_entity_poly.entity_id
_entity_poly.type
_entity_poly.pdbx_seq_one_letter_code
_entity_poly.pdbx_strand_id
1 'polypeptide(L)'
;MSEPKQAVPLFDAADGRTLAEVALRSITDSTARVRGDDFLRILVRDLARALDVTYVIAGRVIRLDDGDEGIRTLAVWGGKDYLPNMEYSLRHTPCQDVTEQCMCFHASGIQADYPLDTLLVDMGAESYIGMPMVDTQGQTLGILSAIDTKPISEDKRLLALSLLSIFAARGSAELQHQDREQELEAKVQRRTEALLTAQATLVEQEKMVALGALVAGVAHEVNTPIGVAVTAASTMTSYADELLKCVSGERVSRSELQVLAKRLSEGAQLIERNLARAADLIGNFKQLAVDQGSEHVSDVALRDHALGVVSAHGPELRKVGITVEVEIADDLRTRLDAGRWSQVLSNLLMNTAKHAYPNGGPGKVIMSAHMALEGGACWLLVEFADDGIGLTPEVRERLFEPFFTTKRGQGGSGLGMHIVYTIVHQMGGQVAVASNGPGTGCRIKLRLPVRDAKA
;
A
#
# COMPACT_ATOMS: atom_id res chain seq x y z
N MET A 1 15.90 -86.11 -46.67
CA MET A 1 15.14 -86.24 -45.39
C MET A 1 15.81 -85.30 -44.42
N SER A 2 15.35 -84.07 -44.28
CA SER A 2 15.88 -83.12 -43.38
C SER A 2 14.81 -82.83 -42.31
N GLU A 3 15.17 -83.03 -41.06
CA GLU A 3 14.34 -82.86 -39.88
C GLU A 3 13.98 -81.38 -39.73
N PRO A 4 12.79 -81.09 -39.25
CA PRO A 4 12.36 -79.65 -39.01
C PRO A 4 12.99 -79.20 -37.70
N LYS A 5 13.63 -77.97 -37.76
CA LYS A 5 14.11 -77.25 -36.59
C LYS A 5 12.91 -76.88 -35.69
N GLN A 6 12.95 -77.36 -34.49
CA GLN A 6 12.04 -76.95 -33.40
C GLN A 6 12.01 -75.40 -33.29
N ALA A 7 10.84 -74.87 -33.35
CA ALA A 7 10.56 -73.44 -33.06
C ALA A 7 10.77 -73.23 -31.55
N VAL A 8 11.63 -72.27 -31.22
CA VAL A 8 11.80 -71.74 -29.86
C VAL A 8 10.47 -71.08 -29.48
N PRO A 9 9.90 -71.33 -28.30
CA PRO A 9 8.65 -70.71 -27.90
C PRO A 9 8.84 -69.22 -27.84
N LEU A 10 7.96 -68.49 -28.51
CA LEU A 10 7.79 -67.03 -28.33
C LEU A 10 7.53 -66.80 -26.86
N PHE A 11 8.47 -66.17 -26.18
CA PHE A 11 8.27 -65.56 -24.87
C PHE A 11 7.05 -64.65 -24.94
N ASP A 12 6.18 -64.79 -23.96
CA ASP A 12 4.87 -64.23 -23.93
C ASP A 12 4.93 -62.68 -23.95
N ALA A 13 4.84 -62.08 -25.13
CA ALA A 13 4.79 -60.65 -25.34
C ALA A 13 3.56 -59.99 -24.64
N ALA A 14 2.64 -60.79 -24.15
CA ALA A 14 1.48 -60.37 -23.40
C ALA A 14 1.84 -59.97 -21.96
N ASP A 15 2.72 -60.73 -21.28
CA ASP A 15 3.13 -60.44 -19.89
C ASP A 15 3.95 -59.15 -19.76
N GLY A 16 4.86 -58.89 -20.71
CA GLY A 16 5.65 -57.64 -20.72
C GLY A 16 4.84 -56.39 -21.00
N ARG A 17 3.82 -56.46 -21.88
CA ARG A 17 2.90 -55.35 -22.12
C ARG A 17 2.03 -55.06 -20.90
N THR A 18 1.52 -56.06 -20.22
CA THR A 18 0.70 -55.95 -19.01
C THR A 18 1.49 -55.30 -17.87
N LEU A 19 2.77 -55.64 -17.73
CA LEU A 19 3.63 -55.05 -16.69
C LEU A 19 3.92 -53.57 -16.94
N ALA A 20 4.20 -53.20 -18.20
CA ALA A 20 4.42 -51.82 -18.62
C ALA A 20 3.17 -50.95 -18.40
N GLU A 21 2.00 -51.47 -18.76
CA GLU A 21 0.72 -50.76 -18.58
C GLU A 21 0.40 -50.58 -17.10
N VAL A 22 0.63 -51.58 -16.25
CA VAL A 22 0.42 -51.49 -14.79
C VAL A 22 1.39 -50.48 -14.16
N ALA A 23 2.67 -50.51 -14.53
CA ALA A 23 3.68 -49.59 -14.04
C ALA A 23 3.34 -48.13 -14.45
N LEU A 24 3.01 -47.91 -15.73
CA LEU A 24 2.64 -46.60 -16.26
C LEU A 24 1.41 -46.04 -15.55
N ARG A 25 0.37 -46.85 -15.36
CA ARG A 25 -0.85 -46.46 -14.66
C ARG A 25 -0.57 -46.12 -13.21
N SER A 26 0.17 -46.95 -12.48
CA SER A 26 0.53 -46.71 -11.09
C SER A 26 1.30 -45.41 -10.89
N ILE A 27 2.33 -45.13 -11.72
CA ILE A 27 3.10 -43.90 -11.63
C ILE A 27 2.28 -42.71 -12.06
N THR A 28 1.42 -42.86 -13.09
CA THR A 28 0.52 -41.76 -13.52
C THR A 28 -0.47 -41.41 -12.44
N ASP A 29 -1.09 -42.40 -11.80
CA ASP A 29 -2.09 -42.15 -10.73
C ASP A 29 -1.44 -41.50 -9.50
N SER A 30 -0.25 -41.95 -9.08
CA SER A 30 0.47 -41.39 -7.93
C SER A 30 0.98 -39.96 -8.17
N THR A 31 1.29 -39.60 -9.40
CA THR A 31 1.81 -38.27 -9.77
C THR A 31 0.75 -37.31 -10.33
N ALA A 32 -0.49 -37.80 -10.60
CA ALA A 32 -1.52 -37.02 -11.31
C ALA A 32 -1.95 -35.71 -10.63
N ARG A 33 -1.93 -35.69 -9.30
CA ARG A 33 -2.40 -34.56 -8.46
C ARG A 33 -1.29 -33.80 -7.75
N VAL A 34 -0.04 -34.19 -7.99
CA VAL A 34 1.13 -33.64 -7.31
C VAL A 34 1.94 -32.79 -8.27
N ARG A 35 2.51 -31.70 -7.81
CA ARG A 35 3.33 -30.77 -8.58
C ARG A 35 4.60 -30.41 -7.81
N GLY A 36 5.53 -29.76 -8.49
CA GLY A 36 6.75 -29.27 -7.90
C GLY A 36 7.70 -30.37 -7.44
N ASP A 37 8.42 -30.12 -6.39
CA ASP A 37 9.41 -31.05 -5.84
C ASP A 37 8.79 -32.36 -5.37
N ASP A 38 7.57 -32.33 -4.84
CA ASP A 38 6.85 -33.55 -4.43
C ASP A 38 6.53 -34.45 -5.62
N PHE A 39 6.26 -33.90 -6.80
CA PHE A 39 6.08 -34.67 -8.03
C PHE A 39 7.36 -35.45 -8.38
N LEU A 40 8.50 -34.76 -8.39
CA LEU A 40 9.78 -35.41 -8.73
C LEU A 40 10.18 -36.48 -7.70
N ARG A 41 9.93 -36.23 -6.41
CA ARG A 41 10.18 -37.23 -5.35
C ARG A 41 9.34 -38.49 -5.55
N ILE A 42 8.05 -38.35 -5.78
CA ILE A 42 7.17 -39.50 -6.05
C ILE A 42 7.63 -40.23 -7.32
N LEU A 43 7.95 -39.47 -8.37
CA LEU A 43 8.37 -39.99 -9.65
C LEU A 43 9.63 -40.89 -9.51
N VAL A 44 10.70 -40.42 -8.90
CA VAL A 44 11.94 -41.18 -8.77
C VAL A 44 11.75 -42.46 -7.96
N ARG A 45 10.95 -42.40 -6.89
CA ARG A 45 10.62 -43.60 -6.08
C ARG A 45 9.84 -44.63 -6.89
N ASP A 46 8.80 -44.21 -7.57
CA ASP A 46 7.89 -45.13 -8.25
C ASP A 46 8.52 -45.69 -9.53
N LEU A 47 9.36 -44.91 -10.23
CA LEU A 47 10.19 -45.40 -11.31
C LEU A 47 11.21 -46.48 -10.83
N ALA A 48 11.89 -46.20 -9.69
CA ALA A 48 12.84 -47.17 -9.15
C ALA A 48 12.17 -48.51 -8.84
N ARG A 49 10.97 -48.48 -8.28
CA ARG A 49 10.15 -49.67 -7.98
C ARG A 49 9.68 -50.39 -9.25
N ALA A 50 9.18 -49.60 -10.22
CA ALA A 50 8.66 -50.18 -11.47
C ALA A 50 9.75 -50.83 -12.32
N LEU A 51 10.96 -50.25 -12.32
CA LEU A 51 12.11 -50.77 -13.06
C LEU A 51 12.92 -51.80 -12.26
N ASP A 52 12.64 -51.94 -10.96
CA ASP A 52 13.42 -52.77 -10.03
C ASP A 52 14.92 -52.42 -10.12
N VAL A 53 15.23 -51.10 -9.97
CA VAL A 53 16.59 -50.56 -9.97
C VAL A 53 16.91 -49.91 -8.64
N THR A 54 18.22 -49.84 -8.31
CA THR A 54 18.66 -49.34 -7.02
C THR A 54 18.50 -47.81 -6.90
N TYR A 55 18.87 -47.07 -7.95
CA TYR A 55 18.85 -45.61 -7.92
C TYR A 55 18.03 -45.03 -9.06
N VAL A 56 17.29 -43.96 -8.77
CA VAL A 56 16.69 -43.07 -9.77
C VAL A 56 16.93 -41.65 -9.35
N ILE A 57 17.43 -40.83 -10.27
CA ILE A 57 17.80 -39.45 -10.05
C ILE A 57 17.05 -38.54 -11.03
N ALA A 58 16.40 -37.49 -10.52
CA ALA A 58 15.90 -36.37 -11.30
C ALA A 58 16.73 -35.15 -10.92
N GLY A 59 17.34 -34.50 -11.90
CA GLY A 59 18.18 -33.33 -11.67
C GLY A 59 17.96 -32.26 -12.73
N ARG A 60 18.24 -31.00 -12.37
CA ARG A 60 18.21 -29.85 -13.24
C ARG A 60 19.62 -29.51 -13.71
N VAL A 61 19.77 -29.17 -14.98
CA VAL A 61 21.02 -28.59 -15.50
C VAL A 61 21.21 -27.20 -14.92
N ILE A 62 22.37 -26.96 -14.34
CA ILE A 62 22.76 -25.67 -13.77
C ILE A 62 24.14 -25.28 -14.30
N ARG A 63 24.49 -24.01 -14.14
CA ARG A 63 25.86 -23.53 -14.30
C ARG A 63 26.51 -23.46 -12.92
N LEU A 64 27.63 -24.14 -12.76
CA LEU A 64 28.42 -24.16 -11.53
C LEU A 64 29.24 -22.87 -11.37
N ASP A 65 29.80 -22.63 -10.18
CA ASP A 65 30.58 -21.43 -9.86
C ASP A 65 31.85 -21.28 -10.72
N ASP A 66 32.41 -22.39 -11.19
CA ASP A 66 33.56 -22.44 -12.13
C ASP A 66 33.18 -22.13 -13.59
N GLY A 67 31.89 -21.98 -13.87
CA GLY A 67 31.34 -21.70 -15.19
C GLY A 67 31.00 -22.92 -16.01
N ASP A 68 31.27 -24.13 -15.52
CA ASP A 68 30.93 -25.38 -16.16
C ASP A 68 29.46 -25.76 -15.99
N GLU A 69 28.97 -26.67 -16.86
CA GLU A 69 27.65 -27.26 -16.68
C GLU A 69 27.70 -28.37 -15.62
N GLY A 70 26.68 -28.37 -14.78
CA GLY A 70 26.48 -29.34 -13.73
C GLY A 70 25.04 -29.75 -13.56
N ILE A 71 24.80 -30.71 -12.70
CA ILE A 71 23.46 -31.11 -12.27
C ILE A 71 23.29 -30.77 -10.81
N ARG A 72 22.18 -30.08 -10.50
CA ARG A 72 21.61 -30.03 -9.16
C ARG A 72 20.49 -31.05 -9.08
N THR A 73 20.65 -32.08 -8.27
CA THR A 73 19.60 -33.06 -8.08
C THR A 73 18.39 -32.43 -7.39
N LEU A 74 17.20 -32.75 -7.85
CA LEU A 74 15.93 -32.31 -7.30
C LEU A 74 15.29 -33.44 -6.47
N ALA A 75 15.48 -34.68 -6.88
CA ALA A 75 15.09 -35.86 -6.13
C ALA A 75 16.02 -37.03 -6.45
N VAL A 76 16.44 -37.75 -5.43
CA VAL A 76 17.28 -38.95 -5.53
C VAL A 76 16.64 -40.04 -4.70
N TRP A 77 16.36 -41.21 -5.35
CA TRP A 77 15.95 -42.41 -4.69
C TRP A 77 17.12 -43.40 -4.62
N GLY A 78 17.41 -43.98 -3.43
CA GLY A 78 18.53 -44.90 -3.20
C GLY A 78 18.09 -46.21 -2.60
N GLY A 79 17.34 -46.99 -3.36
CA GLY A 79 16.93 -48.38 -3.03
C GLY A 79 15.89 -48.53 -1.93
N LYS A 80 16.01 -47.83 -0.81
CA LYS A 80 15.10 -47.95 0.34
C LYS A 80 14.50 -46.62 0.77
N ASP A 81 15.20 -45.51 0.52
CA ASP A 81 14.81 -44.18 0.98
C ASP A 81 15.35 -43.10 0.03
N TYR A 82 14.92 -41.86 0.25
CA TYR A 82 15.46 -40.71 -0.44
C TYR A 82 16.84 -40.34 0.08
N LEU A 83 17.73 -40.06 -0.85
CA LEU A 83 19.05 -39.54 -0.54
C LEU A 83 19.05 -38.01 -0.56
N PRO A 84 20.03 -37.37 0.14
CA PRO A 84 20.20 -35.91 0.06
C PRO A 84 20.45 -35.45 -1.37
N ASN A 85 19.90 -34.29 -1.72
CA ASN A 85 20.21 -33.63 -2.99
C ASN A 85 21.66 -33.15 -3.00
N MET A 86 22.31 -33.21 -4.17
CA MET A 86 23.69 -32.82 -4.38
C MET A 86 23.87 -32.05 -5.69
N GLU A 87 25.01 -31.37 -5.81
CA GLU A 87 25.46 -30.76 -7.07
C GLU A 87 26.74 -31.46 -7.52
N TYR A 88 26.84 -31.72 -8.82
CA TYR A 88 28.02 -32.33 -9.42
C TYR A 88 28.25 -31.83 -10.86
N SER A 89 29.50 -31.84 -11.30
CA SER A 89 29.87 -31.50 -12.67
C SER A 89 29.40 -32.57 -13.65
N LEU A 90 28.98 -32.15 -14.84
CA LEU A 90 28.68 -33.07 -15.95
C LEU A 90 29.92 -33.66 -16.58
N ARG A 91 31.11 -33.07 -16.40
CA ARG A 91 32.35 -33.55 -17.01
C ARG A 91 32.67 -34.98 -16.64
N HIS A 92 32.96 -35.79 -17.64
CA HIS A 92 33.36 -37.18 -17.50
C HIS A 92 32.28 -38.09 -16.86
N THR A 93 31.02 -37.70 -16.96
CA THR A 93 29.88 -38.50 -16.49
C THR A 93 29.01 -38.94 -17.66
N PRO A 94 28.23 -40.02 -17.54
CA PRO A 94 27.26 -40.44 -18.57
C PRO A 94 26.13 -39.38 -18.73
N CYS A 95 25.95 -38.53 -17.73
CA CYS A 95 24.99 -37.44 -17.79
C CYS A 95 25.38 -36.35 -18.82
N GLN A 96 26.68 -36.17 -19.12
CA GLN A 96 27.16 -35.31 -20.21
C GLN A 96 26.64 -35.81 -21.56
N ASP A 97 26.76 -37.11 -21.83
CA ASP A 97 26.28 -37.71 -23.08
C ASP A 97 24.76 -37.59 -23.21
N VAL A 98 24.00 -37.63 -22.10
CA VAL A 98 22.55 -37.42 -22.11
C VAL A 98 22.22 -35.99 -22.57
N THR A 99 22.98 -34.99 -22.12
CA THR A 99 22.72 -33.58 -22.53
C THR A 99 23.09 -33.33 -23.98
N GLU A 100 24.10 -34.02 -24.51
CA GLU A 100 24.61 -33.85 -25.88
C GLU A 100 23.91 -34.74 -26.90
N GLN A 101 23.53 -35.99 -26.55
CA GLN A 101 23.09 -37.04 -27.49
C GLN A 101 21.63 -37.49 -27.36
N CYS A 102 20.84 -36.85 -26.55
CA CYS A 102 19.42 -37.11 -26.31
C CYS A 102 19.10 -38.34 -25.44
N MET A 103 19.95 -39.34 -25.31
CA MET A 103 19.76 -40.52 -24.45
C MET A 103 21.08 -41.26 -24.30
N CYS A 104 21.34 -41.78 -23.11
CA CYS A 104 22.50 -42.65 -22.84
C CYS A 104 22.04 -43.97 -22.19
N PHE A 105 22.57 -45.09 -22.68
CA PHE A 105 22.27 -46.45 -22.18
C PHE A 105 23.50 -47.32 -22.11
N HIS A 106 23.80 -47.82 -20.92
CA HIS A 106 24.85 -48.81 -20.66
C HIS A 106 24.23 -50.00 -19.93
N ALA A 107 24.22 -51.15 -20.59
CA ALA A 107 23.64 -52.37 -20.02
C ALA A 107 24.47 -52.93 -18.85
N SER A 108 25.80 -52.77 -18.90
CA SER A 108 26.77 -53.20 -17.88
C SER A 108 28.08 -52.44 -18.05
N GLY A 109 28.94 -52.47 -17.02
CA GLY A 109 30.31 -51.96 -17.10
C GLY A 109 30.44 -50.45 -17.12
N ILE A 110 29.44 -49.69 -16.69
CA ILE A 110 29.42 -48.24 -16.75
C ILE A 110 30.62 -47.57 -16.07
N GLN A 111 31.13 -48.15 -14.97
CA GLN A 111 32.33 -47.63 -14.29
C GLN A 111 33.59 -47.69 -15.15
N ALA A 112 33.70 -48.72 -16.01
CA ALA A 112 34.84 -48.85 -16.93
C ALA A 112 34.79 -47.83 -18.05
N ASP A 113 33.58 -47.44 -18.50
CA ASP A 113 33.36 -46.44 -19.55
C ASP A 113 33.57 -45.01 -19.03
N TYR A 114 33.30 -44.76 -17.74
CA TYR A 114 33.46 -43.46 -17.06
C TYR A 114 34.33 -43.55 -15.79
N PRO A 115 35.62 -43.85 -15.94
CA PRO A 115 36.50 -44.15 -14.78
C PRO A 115 36.80 -42.91 -13.90
N LEU A 116 36.48 -41.72 -14.35
CA LEU A 116 36.65 -40.47 -13.59
C LEU A 116 35.38 -40.07 -12.81
N ASP A 117 34.26 -40.73 -13.02
CA ASP A 117 33.02 -40.49 -12.30
C ASP A 117 33.02 -41.22 -10.96
N THR A 118 33.41 -40.49 -9.91
CA THR A 118 33.48 -41.06 -8.55
C THR A 118 32.11 -41.41 -7.98
N LEU A 119 31.03 -40.77 -8.43
CA LEU A 119 29.68 -41.07 -7.98
C LEU A 119 29.22 -42.44 -8.43
N LEU A 120 29.59 -42.88 -9.65
CA LEU A 120 29.29 -44.22 -10.12
C LEU A 120 30.01 -45.28 -9.29
N VAL A 121 31.22 -44.98 -8.84
CA VAL A 121 32.02 -45.89 -7.97
C VAL A 121 31.38 -46.00 -6.59
N ASP A 122 31.01 -44.85 -5.99
CA ASP A 122 30.38 -44.79 -4.66
C ASP A 122 29.01 -45.51 -4.65
N MET A 123 28.27 -45.42 -5.76
CA MET A 123 26.99 -46.10 -5.94
C MET A 123 27.13 -47.58 -6.27
N GLY A 124 28.33 -48.06 -6.59
CA GLY A 124 28.54 -49.42 -7.10
C GLY A 124 27.79 -49.65 -8.42
N ALA A 125 27.70 -48.66 -9.27
CA ALA A 125 26.91 -48.67 -10.48
C ALA A 125 27.47 -49.64 -11.52
N GLU A 126 26.65 -50.55 -12.03
CA GLU A 126 26.99 -51.51 -13.10
C GLU A 126 26.28 -51.11 -14.41
N SER A 127 25.09 -50.57 -14.32
CA SER A 127 24.29 -50.17 -15.48
C SER A 127 23.68 -48.77 -15.31
N TYR A 128 23.41 -48.12 -16.43
CA TYR A 128 22.91 -46.73 -16.49
C TYR A 128 21.93 -46.52 -17.65
N ILE A 129 20.84 -45.83 -17.38
CA ILE A 129 19.95 -45.27 -18.40
C ILE A 129 19.67 -43.81 -18.04
N GLY A 130 19.98 -42.89 -18.95
CA GLY A 130 19.67 -41.45 -18.80
C GLY A 130 18.80 -40.96 -19.93
N MET A 131 17.83 -40.11 -19.58
CA MET A 131 16.91 -39.46 -20.52
C MET A 131 16.89 -37.96 -20.24
N PRO A 132 17.08 -37.08 -21.25
CA PRO A 132 17.01 -35.66 -21.04
C PRO A 132 15.57 -35.18 -20.85
N MET A 133 15.39 -34.22 -19.97
CA MET A 133 14.17 -33.41 -19.84
C MET A 133 14.34 -32.13 -20.68
N VAL A 134 13.70 -32.08 -21.83
CA VAL A 134 13.91 -31.00 -22.81
C VAL A 134 12.71 -30.04 -22.87
N ASP A 135 12.98 -28.80 -23.15
CA ASP A 135 11.92 -27.80 -23.41
C ASP A 135 11.34 -27.91 -24.82
N THR A 136 10.39 -27.05 -25.16
CA THR A 136 9.76 -27.00 -26.47
C THR A 136 10.70 -26.53 -27.59
N GLN A 137 11.88 -26.02 -27.28
CA GLN A 137 12.91 -25.59 -28.23
C GLN A 137 14.03 -26.65 -28.37
N GLY A 138 13.95 -27.76 -27.61
CA GLY A 138 14.95 -28.82 -27.60
C GLY A 138 16.12 -28.56 -26.66
N GLN A 139 16.06 -27.53 -25.82
CA GLN A 139 17.08 -27.27 -24.82
C GLN A 139 16.91 -28.23 -23.62
N THR A 140 17.98 -28.81 -23.14
CA THR A 140 17.97 -29.72 -21.97
C THR A 140 17.83 -28.88 -20.71
N LEU A 141 16.72 -29.09 -19.98
CA LEU A 141 16.43 -28.45 -18.69
C LEU A 141 16.96 -29.29 -17.52
N GLY A 142 17.03 -30.58 -17.72
CA GLY A 142 17.44 -31.54 -16.69
C GLY A 142 17.59 -32.93 -17.21
N ILE A 143 17.86 -33.88 -16.32
CA ILE A 143 18.08 -35.28 -16.62
C ILE A 143 17.26 -36.13 -15.66
N LEU A 144 16.67 -37.19 -16.21
CA LEU A 144 16.07 -38.30 -15.45
C LEU A 144 16.89 -39.54 -15.72
N SER A 145 17.55 -40.13 -14.71
CA SER A 145 18.40 -41.30 -14.85
C SER A 145 18.02 -42.42 -13.89
N ALA A 146 18.16 -43.64 -14.36
CA ALA A 146 18.05 -44.89 -13.57
C ALA A 146 19.40 -45.61 -13.58
N ILE A 147 19.87 -46.04 -12.42
CA ILE A 147 21.18 -46.64 -12.20
C ILE A 147 20.96 -47.90 -11.35
N ASP A 148 21.62 -49.00 -11.74
CA ASP A 148 21.57 -50.23 -10.96
C ASP A 148 22.97 -50.80 -10.67
N THR A 149 23.09 -51.54 -9.58
CA THR A 149 24.26 -52.27 -9.18
C THR A 149 24.39 -53.64 -9.90
N LYS A 150 23.49 -53.92 -10.85
CA LYS A 150 23.44 -55.13 -11.66
C LYS A 150 23.27 -54.76 -13.13
N PRO A 151 23.68 -55.63 -14.06
CA PRO A 151 23.37 -55.47 -15.47
C PRO A 151 21.87 -55.42 -15.75
N ILE A 152 21.47 -54.52 -16.66
CA ILE A 152 20.09 -54.44 -17.14
C ILE A 152 19.90 -55.40 -18.30
N SER A 153 18.91 -56.32 -18.18
CA SER A 153 18.55 -57.23 -19.26
C SER A 153 17.91 -56.51 -20.44
N GLU A 154 18.00 -57.09 -21.65
CA GLU A 154 17.40 -56.51 -22.85
C GLU A 154 15.88 -56.33 -22.75
N ASP A 155 15.19 -57.21 -22.04
CA ASP A 155 13.74 -57.12 -21.78
C ASP A 155 13.41 -55.91 -20.89
N LYS A 156 14.19 -55.64 -19.86
CA LYS A 156 14.04 -54.45 -19.00
C LYS A 156 14.39 -53.15 -19.73
N ARG A 157 15.31 -53.19 -20.71
CA ARG A 157 15.73 -52.02 -21.48
C ARG A 157 14.56 -51.32 -22.16
N LEU A 158 13.72 -52.06 -22.93
CA LEU A 158 12.58 -51.47 -23.66
C LEU A 158 11.55 -50.83 -22.70
N LEU A 159 11.29 -51.50 -21.56
CA LEU A 159 10.41 -50.97 -20.53
C LEU A 159 10.99 -49.69 -19.92
N ALA A 160 12.27 -49.70 -19.54
CA ALA A 160 12.95 -48.58 -18.91
C ALA A 160 12.99 -47.35 -19.84
N LEU A 161 13.34 -47.53 -21.12
CA LEU A 161 13.34 -46.47 -22.13
C LEU A 161 11.96 -45.85 -22.31
N SER A 162 10.92 -46.70 -22.39
CA SER A 162 9.55 -46.22 -22.55
C SER A 162 9.06 -45.39 -21.35
N LEU A 163 9.28 -45.89 -20.13
CA LEU A 163 8.89 -45.19 -18.91
C LEU A 163 9.68 -43.91 -18.71
N LEU A 164 11.02 -43.97 -18.84
CA LEU A 164 11.88 -42.79 -18.69
C LEU A 164 11.52 -41.70 -19.72
N SER A 165 11.26 -42.07 -20.99
CA SER A 165 10.86 -41.13 -22.04
C SER A 165 9.58 -40.40 -21.69
N ILE A 166 8.51 -41.11 -21.27
CA ILE A 166 7.23 -40.53 -20.90
C ILE A 166 7.39 -39.57 -19.69
N PHE A 167 8.12 -40.07 -18.68
CA PHE A 167 8.23 -39.29 -17.45
C PHE A 167 9.30 -38.17 -17.51
N ALA A 168 10.30 -38.28 -18.37
CA ALA A 168 11.19 -37.18 -18.71
C ALA A 168 10.43 -36.04 -19.39
N ALA A 169 9.53 -36.33 -20.34
CA ALA A 169 8.68 -35.32 -20.95
C ALA A 169 7.76 -34.63 -19.93
N ARG A 170 7.21 -35.39 -18.98
CA ARG A 170 6.41 -34.83 -17.89
C ARG A 170 7.25 -34.01 -16.90
N GLY A 171 8.45 -34.50 -16.56
CA GLY A 171 9.41 -33.73 -15.75
C GLY A 171 9.82 -32.43 -16.39
N SER A 172 10.01 -32.40 -17.72
CA SER A 172 10.25 -31.17 -18.49
C SER A 172 9.12 -30.17 -18.32
N ALA A 173 7.87 -30.62 -18.45
CA ALA A 173 6.71 -29.75 -18.29
C ALA A 173 6.62 -29.18 -16.88
N GLU A 174 6.97 -29.96 -15.85
CA GLU A 174 6.99 -29.51 -14.47
C GLU A 174 8.10 -28.48 -14.21
N LEU A 175 9.31 -28.71 -14.73
CA LEU A 175 10.41 -27.74 -14.63
C LEU A 175 10.07 -26.41 -15.32
N GLN A 176 9.49 -26.47 -16.53
CA GLN A 176 9.04 -25.27 -17.24
C GLN A 176 7.93 -24.51 -16.49
N HIS A 177 7.03 -25.26 -15.83
CA HIS A 177 5.98 -24.65 -15.02
C HIS A 177 6.57 -23.88 -13.83
N GLN A 178 7.50 -24.51 -13.11
CA GLN A 178 8.20 -23.86 -11.99
C GLN A 178 8.95 -22.58 -12.42
N ASP A 179 9.70 -22.65 -13.53
CA ASP A 179 10.45 -21.50 -14.05
C ASP A 179 9.51 -20.35 -14.43
N ARG A 180 8.38 -20.65 -15.07
CA ARG A 180 7.37 -19.65 -15.45
C ARG A 180 6.69 -19.04 -14.23
N GLU A 181 6.40 -19.83 -13.21
CA GLU A 181 5.79 -19.36 -11.97
C GLU A 181 6.72 -18.39 -11.24
N GLN A 182 8.00 -18.74 -11.10
CA GLN A 182 9.02 -17.85 -10.51
C GLN A 182 9.20 -16.55 -11.31
N GLU A 183 9.21 -16.63 -12.63
CA GLU A 183 9.29 -15.43 -13.49
C GLU A 183 8.08 -14.52 -13.32
N LEU A 184 6.88 -15.10 -13.26
CA LEU A 184 5.63 -14.36 -13.06
C LEU A 184 5.60 -13.70 -11.68
N GLU A 185 5.99 -14.41 -10.62
CA GLU A 185 6.06 -13.87 -9.26
C GLU A 185 7.03 -12.68 -9.20
N ALA A 186 8.24 -12.85 -9.75
CA ALA A 186 9.22 -11.76 -9.83
C ALA A 186 8.71 -10.55 -10.62
N LYS A 187 7.94 -10.77 -11.68
CA LYS A 187 7.33 -9.71 -12.50
C LYS A 187 6.20 -9.00 -11.76
N VAL A 188 5.36 -9.75 -11.05
CA VAL A 188 4.29 -9.20 -10.20
C VAL A 188 4.90 -8.33 -9.11
N GLN A 189 5.91 -8.82 -8.41
CA GLN A 189 6.59 -8.09 -7.35
C GLN A 189 7.15 -6.75 -7.86
N ARG A 190 7.92 -6.77 -8.97
CA ARG A 190 8.49 -5.54 -9.56
C ARG A 190 7.40 -4.54 -9.98
N ARG A 191 6.29 -5.02 -10.55
CA ARG A 191 5.18 -4.14 -10.94
C ARG A 191 4.46 -3.53 -9.74
N THR A 192 4.29 -4.30 -8.67
CA THR A 192 3.66 -3.83 -7.43
C THR A 192 4.50 -2.71 -6.80
N GLU A 193 5.82 -2.90 -6.70
CA GLU A 193 6.75 -1.89 -6.18
C GLU A 193 6.75 -0.61 -7.02
N ALA A 194 6.77 -0.74 -8.35
CA ALA A 194 6.69 0.40 -9.26
C ALA A 194 5.38 1.17 -9.14
N LEU A 195 4.24 0.46 -8.99
CA LEU A 195 2.93 1.09 -8.79
C LEU A 195 2.86 1.85 -7.47
N LEU A 196 3.36 1.27 -6.37
CA LEU A 196 3.38 1.93 -5.07
C LEU A 196 4.24 3.20 -5.10
N THR A 197 5.39 3.14 -5.75
CA THR A 197 6.27 4.32 -5.92
C THR A 197 5.60 5.41 -6.77
N ALA A 198 4.98 5.04 -7.89
CA ALA A 198 4.25 5.98 -8.73
C ALA A 198 3.06 6.63 -8.01
N GLN A 199 2.32 5.83 -7.23
CA GLN A 199 1.20 6.33 -6.43
C GLN A 199 1.67 7.31 -5.35
N ALA A 200 2.76 7.01 -4.65
CA ALA A 200 3.33 7.93 -3.65
C ALA A 200 3.75 9.27 -4.30
N THR A 201 4.37 9.21 -5.48
CA THR A 201 4.78 10.41 -6.24
C THR A 201 3.57 11.25 -6.67
N LEU A 202 2.50 10.60 -7.15
CA LEU A 202 1.27 11.31 -7.54
C LEU A 202 0.62 12.01 -6.35
N VAL A 203 0.53 11.34 -5.19
CA VAL A 203 0.01 11.93 -3.96
C VAL A 203 0.85 13.15 -3.52
N GLU A 204 2.18 13.06 -3.64
CA GLU A 204 3.07 14.18 -3.32
C GLU A 204 2.89 15.35 -4.30
N GLN A 205 2.77 15.07 -5.59
CA GLN A 205 2.48 16.09 -6.61
C GLN A 205 1.13 16.77 -6.38
N GLU A 206 0.09 16.00 -6.08
CA GLU A 206 -1.23 16.55 -5.77
C GLU A 206 -1.19 17.48 -4.55
N LYS A 207 -0.48 17.06 -3.49
CA LYS A 207 -0.23 17.92 -2.31
C LYS A 207 0.51 19.21 -2.68
N MET A 208 1.52 19.14 -3.53
CA MET A 208 2.29 20.32 -4.00
C MET A 208 1.42 21.29 -4.81
N VAL A 209 0.58 20.77 -5.70
CA VAL A 209 -0.35 21.60 -6.49
C VAL A 209 -1.37 22.30 -5.57
N ALA A 210 -1.97 21.53 -4.63
CA ALA A 210 -2.90 22.12 -3.65
C ALA A 210 -2.22 23.18 -2.78
N LEU A 211 -1.00 22.93 -2.32
CA LEU A 211 -0.22 23.88 -1.54
C LEU A 211 0.13 25.15 -2.37
N GLY A 212 0.51 24.99 -3.64
CA GLY A 212 0.79 26.12 -4.53
C GLY A 212 -0.39 27.05 -4.72
N ALA A 213 -1.58 26.49 -4.91
CA ALA A 213 -2.83 27.29 -5.01
C ALA A 213 -3.15 27.99 -3.68
N LEU A 214 -2.95 27.33 -2.54
CA LEU A 214 -3.12 27.92 -1.21
C LEU A 214 -2.13 29.06 -0.96
N VAL A 215 -0.84 28.89 -1.29
CA VAL A 215 0.19 29.94 -1.12
C VAL A 215 -0.15 31.17 -1.93
N ALA A 216 -0.56 31.00 -3.19
CA ALA A 216 -0.95 32.14 -4.04
C ALA A 216 -2.19 32.87 -3.48
N GLY A 217 -3.19 32.14 -2.99
CA GLY A 217 -4.39 32.71 -2.35
C GLY A 217 -4.05 33.44 -1.06
N VAL A 218 -3.22 32.86 -0.18
CA VAL A 218 -2.77 33.50 1.06
C VAL A 218 -2.00 34.78 0.77
N ALA A 219 -1.03 34.73 -0.17
CA ALA A 219 -0.27 35.93 -0.54
C ALA A 219 -1.17 37.06 -1.00
N HIS A 220 -2.19 36.77 -1.80
CA HIS A 220 -3.16 37.77 -2.26
C HIS A 220 -4.00 38.34 -1.11
N GLU A 221 -4.56 37.49 -0.24
CA GLU A 221 -5.39 37.90 0.89
C GLU A 221 -4.60 38.62 2.00
N VAL A 222 -3.29 38.35 2.17
CA VAL A 222 -2.39 39.05 3.10
C VAL A 222 -1.95 40.41 2.51
N ASN A 223 -1.63 40.48 1.23
CA ASN A 223 -1.17 41.71 0.60
C ASN A 223 -2.27 42.81 0.59
N THR A 224 -3.55 42.45 0.53
CA THR A 224 -4.67 43.36 0.53
C THR A 224 -4.72 44.20 1.82
N PRO A 225 -4.82 43.63 3.04
CA PRO A 225 -4.83 44.42 4.28
C PRO A 225 -3.51 45.18 4.52
N ILE A 226 -2.37 44.61 4.12
CA ILE A 226 -1.09 45.31 4.21
C ILE A 226 -1.10 46.54 3.30
N GLY A 227 -1.59 46.45 2.06
CA GLY A 227 -1.70 47.58 1.14
C GLY A 227 -2.59 48.69 1.68
N VAL A 228 -3.74 48.34 2.29
CA VAL A 228 -4.63 49.31 2.96
C VAL A 228 -3.93 49.99 4.14
N ALA A 229 -3.20 49.20 4.98
CA ALA A 229 -2.47 49.75 6.11
C ALA A 229 -1.37 50.73 5.68
N VAL A 230 -0.61 50.38 4.63
CA VAL A 230 0.44 51.24 4.05
C VAL A 230 -0.14 52.54 3.51
N THR A 231 -1.27 52.48 2.76
CA THR A 231 -1.96 53.65 2.24
C THR A 231 -2.48 54.54 3.36
N ALA A 232 -3.10 53.96 4.38
CA ALA A 232 -3.58 54.69 5.55
C ALA A 232 -2.42 55.37 6.32
N ALA A 233 -1.30 54.69 6.50
CA ALA A 233 -0.08 55.22 7.15
C ALA A 233 0.46 56.44 6.37
N SER A 234 0.56 56.33 5.04
CA SER A 234 0.98 57.47 4.18
C SER A 234 0.04 58.67 4.29
N THR A 235 -1.29 58.41 4.33
CA THR A 235 -2.29 59.49 4.50
C THR A 235 -2.19 60.11 5.89
N MET A 236 -1.94 59.32 6.94
CA MET A 236 -1.72 59.83 8.31
C MET A 236 -0.49 60.73 8.38
N THR A 237 0.60 60.38 7.69
CA THR A 237 1.78 61.24 7.61
C THR A 237 1.42 62.63 7.04
N SER A 238 0.63 62.69 5.96
CA SER A 238 0.16 63.92 5.39
C SER A 238 -0.71 64.73 6.38
N TYR A 239 -1.60 64.11 7.10
CA TYR A 239 -2.42 64.80 8.14
C TYR A 239 -1.58 65.27 9.32
N ALA A 240 -0.53 64.52 9.70
CA ALA A 240 0.42 64.93 10.74
C ALA A 240 1.20 66.18 10.31
N ASP A 241 1.64 66.22 9.04
CA ASP A 241 2.31 67.42 8.46
C ASP A 241 1.38 68.66 8.40
N GLU A 242 0.12 68.41 8.03
CA GLU A 242 -0.90 69.47 8.08
C GLU A 242 -1.13 69.96 9.53
N LEU A 243 -1.23 69.09 10.48
CA LEU A 243 -1.37 69.41 11.90
C LEU A 243 -0.20 70.25 12.38
N LEU A 244 1.03 69.88 12.05
CA LEU A 244 2.26 70.60 12.40
C LEU A 244 2.25 72.02 11.78
N LYS A 245 1.80 72.20 10.54
CA LYS A 245 1.65 73.49 9.89
C LYS A 245 0.61 74.33 10.58
N CYS A 246 -0.57 73.77 10.94
CA CYS A 246 -1.61 74.47 11.67
C CYS A 246 -1.15 74.98 13.03
N VAL A 247 -0.36 74.15 13.77
CA VAL A 247 0.14 74.55 15.10
C VAL A 247 1.27 75.56 15.05
N SER A 248 2.03 75.63 13.94
CA SER A 248 3.13 76.57 13.72
C SER A 248 2.67 77.94 13.19
N GLY A 249 1.41 78.10 12.80
CA GLY A 249 0.81 79.35 12.26
C GLY A 249 0.40 80.31 13.39
N GLU A 250 0.28 81.62 13.01
CA GLU A 250 -0.11 82.73 13.97
C GLU A 250 -1.57 82.58 14.49
N ARG A 251 -2.44 81.82 13.80
CA ARG A 251 -3.83 81.57 14.23
C ARG A 251 -4.16 80.08 14.12
N VAL A 252 -4.49 79.51 15.26
CA VAL A 252 -4.87 78.07 15.32
C VAL A 252 -6.40 77.97 15.50
N SER A 253 -7.07 77.35 14.53
CA SER A 253 -8.50 77.03 14.61
C SER A 253 -8.71 75.71 15.37
N ARG A 254 -9.45 75.79 16.49
CA ARG A 254 -9.80 74.62 17.31
C ARG A 254 -10.57 73.56 16.54
N SER A 255 -11.43 73.96 15.58
CA SER A 255 -12.23 73.10 14.76
C SER A 255 -11.37 72.31 13.75
N GLU A 256 -10.34 72.95 13.16
CA GLU A 256 -9.39 72.28 12.25
C GLU A 256 -8.54 71.27 12.99
N LEU A 257 -8.04 71.61 14.16
CA LEU A 257 -7.29 70.62 15.00
C LEU A 257 -8.13 69.44 15.39
N GLN A 258 -9.43 69.65 15.73
CA GLN A 258 -10.31 68.52 16.07
C GLN A 258 -10.57 67.62 14.85
N VAL A 259 -10.75 68.17 13.66
CA VAL A 259 -10.91 67.38 12.44
C VAL A 259 -9.65 66.55 12.11
N LEU A 260 -8.47 67.18 12.16
CA LEU A 260 -7.21 66.49 11.91
C LEU A 260 -6.92 65.38 12.94
N ALA A 261 -7.14 65.68 14.24
CA ALA A 261 -7.00 64.71 15.30
C ALA A 261 -7.94 63.50 15.12
N LYS A 262 -9.19 63.73 14.71
CA LYS A 262 -10.16 62.68 14.41
C LYS A 262 -9.71 61.83 13.22
N ARG A 263 -9.25 62.45 12.11
CA ARG A 263 -8.72 61.70 10.93
C ARG A 263 -7.50 60.89 11.26
N LEU A 264 -6.59 61.40 12.09
CA LEU A 264 -5.42 60.63 12.59
C LEU A 264 -5.84 59.42 13.42
N SER A 265 -6.82 59.61 14.33
CA SER A 265 -7.34 58.49 15.13
C SER A 265 -8.04 57.43 14.27
N GLU A 266 -8.86 57.85 13.32
CA GLU A 266 -9.53 56.94 12.37
C GLU A 266 -8.52 56.15 11.51
N GLY A 267 -7.47 56.84 11.02
CA GLY A 267 -6.38 56.26 10.27
C GLY A 267 -5.60 55.22 11.08
N ALA A 268 -5.26 55.54 12.34
CA ALA A 268 -4.58 54.60 13.24
C ALA A 268 -5.40 53.33 13.50
N GLN A 269 -6.71 53.50 13.77
CA GLN A 269 -7.63 52.36 13.93
C GLN A 269 -7.77 51.50 12.67
N LEU A 270 -7.71 52.15 11.48
CA LEU A 270 -7.74 51.42 10.21
C LEU A 270 -6.48 50.55 10.00
N ILE A 271 -5.31 51.12 10.32
CA ILE A 271 -4.03 50.40 10.27
C ILE A 271 -4.06 49.22 11.23
N GLU A 272 -4.41 49.42 12.49
CA GLU A 272 -4.48 48.41 13.52
C GLU A 272 -5.38 47.22 13.11
N ARG A 273 -6.60 47.53 12.65
CA ARG A 273 -7.52 46.46 12.18
C ARG A 273 -6.99 45.68 11.00
N ASN A 274 -6.32 46.33 10.03
CA ASN A 274 -5.78 45.62 8.86
C ASN A 274 -4.54 44.81 9.18
N LEU A 275 -3.66 45.31 10.08
CA LEU A 275 -2.49 44.53 10.56
C LEU A 275 -2.92 43.32 11.39
N ALA A 276 -3.89 43.47 12.29
CA ALA A 276 -4.46 42.35 13.04
C ALA A 276 -5.03 41.27 12.09
N ARG A 277 -5.77 41.69 11.04
CA ARG A 277 -6.28 40.78 10.03
C ARG A 277 -5.18 40.04 9.26
N ALA A 278 -4.10 40.73 8.88
CA ALA A 278 -2.96 40.13 8.22
C ALA A 278 -2.26 39.10 9.13
N ALA A 279 -2.10 39.42 10.41
CA ALA A 279 -1.53 38.51 11.40
C ALA A 279 -2.38 37.24 11.58
N ASP A 280 -3.71 37.37 11.66
CA ASP A 280 -4.64 36.23 11.74
C ASP A 280 -4.53 35.30 10.51
N LEU A 281 -4.45 35.90 9.30
CA LEU A 281 -4.28 35.14 8.05
C LEU A 281 -2.98 34.36 8.05
N ILE A 282 -1.86 34.97 8.45
CA ILE A 282 -0.56 34.32 8.54
C ILE A 282 -0.57 33.21 9.61
N GLY A 283 -1.21 33.47 10.77
CA GLY A 283 -1.36 32.48 11.84
C GLY A 283 -2.10 31.24 11.38
N ASN A 284 -3.24 31.42 10.72
CA ASN A 284 -4.04 30.33 10.17
C ASN A 284 -3.28 29.55 9.08
N PHE A 285 -2.52 30.24 8.23
CA PHE A 285 -1.69 29.58 7.21
C PHE A 285 -0.53 28.79 7.82
N LYS A 286 0.14 29.34 8.85
CA LYS A 286 1.21 28.63 9.57
C LYS A 286 0.70 27.34 10.18
N GLN A 287 -0.51 27.34 10.74
CA GLN A 287 -1.12 26.12 11.28
C GLN A 287 -1.38 25.06 10.22
N LEU A 288 -1.83 25.45 9.01
CA LEU A 288 -2.00 24.51 7.88
C LEU A 288 -0.68 23.92 7.37
N ALA A 289 0.42 24.68 7.44
CA ALA A 289 1.73 24.30 6.89
C ALA A 289 2.59 23.48 7.88
N VAL A 290 2.46 23.72 9.19
CA VAL A 290 3.38 23.17 10.23
C VAL A 290 2.89 21.84 10.82
N ASP A 291 1.59 21.54 10.79
CA ASP A 291 1.03 20.32 11.42
C ASP A 291 1.28 19.00 10.66
N GLN A 292 2.27 18.95 9.78
CA GLN A 292 2.63 17.71 9.05
C GLN A 292 3.62 16.80 9.80
N GLY A 293 4.07 17.17 11.03
CA GLY A 293 5.29 16.59 11.61
C GLY A 293 5.14 15.61 12.79
N SER A 294 4.07 15.63 13.59
CA SER A 294 3.95 14.66 14.70
C SER A 294 2.49 14.43 15.10
N GLU A 295 1.97 13.23 14.85
CA GLU A 295 0.69 12.80 15.41
C GLU A 295 0.87 12.56 16.94
N HIS A 296 0.35 13.46 17.76
CA HIS A 296 0.29 13.28 19.20
C HIS A 296 -1.07 12.68 19.58
N VAL A 297 -1.25 11.40 19.27
CA VAL A 297 -2.48 10.69 19.63
C VAL A 297 -2.47 10.37 21.12
N SER A 298 -3.45 10.91 21.85
CA SER A 298 -3.66 10.69 23.27
C SER A 298 -5.08 10.19 23.54
N ASP A 299 -5.30 9.63 24.73
CA ASP A 299 -6.64 9.26 25.19
C ASP A 299 -7.37 10.50 25.70
N VAL A 300 -8.45 10.90 25.00
CA VAL A 300 -9.18 12.14 25.24
C VAL A 300 -10.57 11.85 25.78
N ALA A 301 -10.90 12.45 26.94
CA ALA A 301 -12.28 12.56 27.45
C ALA A 301 -13.00 13.62 26.63
N LEU A 302 -13.86 13.21 25.70
CA LEU A 302 -14.41 14.10 24.68
C LEU A 302 -15.25 15.22 25.24
N ARG A 303 -16.03 14.95 26.31
CA ARG A 303 -16.89 15.95 26.96
C ARG A 303 -16.05 17.02 27.64
N ASP A 304 -15.11 16.64 28.48
CA ASP A 304 -14.27 17.59 29.22
C ASP A 304 -13.45 18.44 28.27
N HIS A 305 -12.93 17.83 27.22
CA HIS A 305 -12.20 18.53 26.18
C HIS A 305 -13.07 19.56 25.44
N ALA A 306 -14.29 19.18 25.04
CA ALA A 306 -15.24 20.09 24.39
C ALA A 306 -15.62 21.25 25.31
N LEU A 307 -15.90 20.99 26.60
CA LEU A 307 -16.20 22.03 27.57
C LEU A 307 -15.02 22.99 27.77
N GLY A 308 -13.78 22.49 27.77
CA GLY A 308 -12.57 23.30 27.80
C GLY A 308 -12.47 24.27 26.63
N VAL A 309 -12.72 23.78 25.40
CA VAL A 309 -12.71 24.62 24.19
C VAL A 309 -13.85 25.65 24.23
N VAL A 310 -15.06 25.26 24.61
CA VAL A 310 -16.20 26.16 24.74
C VAL A 310 -15.89 27.27 25.77
N SER A 311 -15.30 26.92 26.91
CA SER A 311 -14.90 27.86 27.95
C SER A 311 -13.86 28.88 27.46
N ALA A 312 -12.87 28.42 26.69
CA ALA A 312 -11.83 29.27 26.10
C ALA A 312 -12.41 30.33 25.14
N HIS A 313 -13.48 29.99 24.39
CA HIS A 313 -14.19 30.93 23.48
C HIS A 313 -15.39 31.60 24.14
N GLY A 314 -15.61 31.43 25.42
CA GLY A 314 -16.74 31.96 26.17
C GLY A 314 -16.94 33.46 26.04
N PRO A 315 -15.91 34.34 26.08
CA PRO A 315 -16.07 35.77 25.90
C PRO A 315 -16.66 36.15 24.53
N GLU A 316 -16.19 35.52 23.44
CA GLU A 316 -16.64 35.75 22.07
C GLU A 316 -18.09 35.29 21.87
N LEU A 317 -18.41 34.09 22.38
CA LEU A 317 -19.76 33.52 22.29
C LEU A 317 -20.79 34.37 23.05
N ARG A 318 -20.47 34.79 24.28
CA ARG A 318 -21.35 35.66 25.07
C ARG A 318 -21.57 37.04 24.42
N LYS A 319 -20.55 37.58 23.75
CA LYS A 319 -20.66 38.86 23.04
C LYS A 319 -21.73 38.84 21.93
N VAL A 320 -21.91 37.65 21.33
CA VAL A 320 -22.93 37.44 20.27
C VAL A 320 -24.25 36.91 20.84
N GLY A 321 -24.27 36.48 22.13
CA GLY A 321 -25.46 35.90 22.77
C GLY A 321 -25.68 34.42 22.48
N ILE A 322 -24.60 33.66 22.23
CA ILE A 322 -24.68 32.22 21.91
C ILE A 322 -24.49 31.39 23.16
N THR A 323 -25.38 30.40 23.35
CA THR A 323 -25.27 29.35 24.36
C THR A 323 -24.87 28.04 23.70
N VAL A 324 -23.90 27.31 24.29
CA VAL A 324 -23.44 26.03 23.77
C VAL A 324 -23.82 24.94 24.78
N GLU A 325 -24.55 23.93 24.32
CA GLU A 325 -24.86 22.70 25.07
C GLU A 325 -24.02 21.55 24.56
N VAL A 326 -23.37 20.83 25.50
CA VAL A 326 -22.53 19.68 25.19
C VAL A 326 -23.23 18.40 25.64
N GLU A 327 -23.83 17.70 24.69
CA GLU A 327 -24.57 16.46 24.88
C GLU A 327 -23.66 15.25 24.58
N ILE A 328 -22.58 15.12 25.32
CA ILE A 328 -21.60 14.03 25.22
C ILE A 328 -21.60 13.27 26.54
N ALA A 329 -21.61 11.94 26.50
CA ALA A 329 -21.55 11.13 27.71
C ALA A 329 -20.22 11.35 28.46
N ASP A 330 -20.28 11.37 29.81
CA ASP A 330 -19.09 11.66 30.66
C ASP A 330 -17.97 10.62 30.48
N ASP A 331 -18.32 9.37 30.19
CA ASP A 331 -17.43 8.24 30.01
C ASP A 331 -16.92 8.08 28.56
N LEU A 332 -17.37 8.93 27.64
CA LEU A 332 -16.99 8.82 26.23
C LEU A 332 -15.55 9.27 26.01
N ARG A 333 -14.66 8.28 25.80
CA ARG A 333 -13.23 8.49 25.55
C ARG A 333 -12.82 7.88 24.22
N THR A 334 -11.83 8.48 23.57
CA THR A 334 -11.25 7.97 22.33
C THR A 334 -9.81 8.43 22.16
N ARG A 335 -9.04 7.68 21.39
CA ARG A 335 -7.67 8.04 21.02
C ARG A 335 -7.68 8.93 19.78
N LEU A 336 -7.31 10.17 19.94
CA LEU A 336 -7.18 11.15 18.86
C LEU A 336 -6.11 12.20 19.19
N ASP A 337 -5.76 13.02 18.20
CA ASP A 337 -4.90 14.18 18.41
C ASP A 337 -5.70 15.31 19.04
N ALA A 338 -5.45 15.56 20.33
CA ALA A 338 -6.18 16.55 21.12
C ALA A 338 -6.02 17.96 20.58
N GLY A 339 -4.84 18.31 20.02
CA GLY A 339 -4.57 19.62 19.44
C GLY A 339 -5.40 19.85 18.15
N ARG A 340 -5.35 18.90 17.23
CA ARG A 340 -6.16 18.92 16.01
C ARG A 340 -7.65 18.94 16.29
N TRP A 341 -8.08 18.16 17.29
CA TRP A 341 -9.48 18.17 17.74
C TRP A 341 -9.91 19.50 18.32
N SER A 342 -9.11 20.12 19.18
CA SER A 342 -9.35 21.48 19.68
C SER A 342 -9.51 22.48 18.54
N GLN A 343 -8.69 22.37 17.50
CA GLN A 343 -8.72 23.28 16.35
C GLN A 343 -10.00 23.09 15.53
N VAL A 344 -10.47 21.85 15.32
CA VAL A 344 -11.76 21.57 14.67
C VAL A 344 -12.89 22.26 15.43
N LEU A 345 -12.98 22.03 16.75
CA LEU A 345 -14.03 22.61 17.58
C LEU A 345 -13.97 24.15 17.62
N SER A 346 -12.79 24.72 17.75
CA SER A 346 -12.58 26.18 17.73
C SER A 346 -13.05 26.80 16.42
N ASN A 347 -12.70 26.18 15.26
CA ASN A 347 -13.15 26.67 13.96
C ASN A 347 -14.66 26.60 13.81
N LEU A 348 -15.32 25.53 14.26
CA LEU A 348 -16.77 25.39 14.23
C LEU A 348 -17.45 26.47 15.09
N LEU A 349 -17.02 26.63 16.34
CA LEU A 349 -17.55 27.65 17.26
C LEU A 349 -17.39 29.07 16.72
N MET A 350 -16.19 29.38 16.23
CA MET A 350 -15.91 30.73 15.70
C MET A 350 -16.63 31.02 14.38
N ASN A 351 -16.85 30.03 13.54
CA ASN A 351 -17.67 30.18 12.34
C ASN A 351 -19.13 30.47 12.70
N THR A 352 -19.67 29.72 13.67
CA THR A 352 -21.05 29.98 14.16
C THR A 352 -21.16 31.39 14.76
N ALA A 353 -20.21 31.81 15.61
CA ALA A 353 -20.22 33.15 16.18
C ALA A 353 -20.14 34.25 15.13
N LYS A 354 -19.39 34.04 14.05
CA LYS A 354 -19.22 35.04 12.99
C LYS A 354 -20.34 35.06 11.95
N HIS A 355 -20.93 33.91 11.63
CA HIS A 355 -21.78 33.76 10.45
C HIS A 355 -23.22 33.39 10.75
N ALA A 356 -23.51 32.62 11.81
CA ALA A 356 -24.85 32.11 12.06
C ALA A 356 -25.82 33.18 12.59
N TYR A 357 -25.31 34.22 13.27
CA TYR A 357 -26.12 35.25 13.91
C TYR A 357 -25.67 36.66 13.51
N PRO A 358 -25.94 37.11 12.28
CA PRO A 358 -25.43 38.38 11.74
C PRO A 358 -25.95 39.64 12.47
N ASN A 359 -27.14 39.55 13.09
CA ASN A 359 -27.78 40.65 13.82
C ASN A 359 -27.58 40.54 15.35
N GLY A 360 -26.82 39.58 15.82
CA GLY A 360 -26.78 39.19 17.22
C GLY A 360 -28.10 38.57 17.67
N GLY A 361 -28.17 38.15 18.92
CA GLY A 361 -29.41 37.62 19.53
C GLY A 361 -29.16 36.25 20.22
N PRO A 362 -30.17 35.75 20.94
CA PRO A 362 -30.04 34.47 21.59
C PRO A 362 -29.92 33.36 20.56
N GLY A 363 -28.75 32.73 20.51
CA GLY A 363 -28.49 31.56 19.66
C GLY A 363 -28.14 30.34 20.49
N LYS A 364 -28.44 29.17 19.94
CA LYS A 364 -28.17 27.89 20.57
C LYS A 364 -27.30 27.01 19.65
N VAL A 365 -26.23 26.47 20.22
CA VAL A 365 -25.39 25.44 19.60
C VAL A 365 -25.50 24.16 20.42
N ILE A 366 -25.73 23.05 19.76
CA ILE A 366 -25.71 21.72 20.37
C ILE A 366 -24.56 20.92 19.76
N MET A 367 -23.73 20.38 20.64
CA MET A 367 -22.65 19.48 20.26
C MET A 367 -22.90 18.10 20.86
N SER A 368 -23.10 17.09 20.04
CA SER A 368 -23.30 15.71 20.48
C SER A 368 -22.24 14.78 19.87
N ALA A 369 -21.90 13.71 20.60
CA ALA A 369 -20.98 12.69 20.11
C ALA A 369 -21.37 11.32 20.64
N HIS A 370 -21.20 10.28 19.82
CA HIS A 370 -21.42 8.88 20.19
C HIS A 370 -20.57 7.95 19.33
N MET A 371 -20.33 6.73 19.84
CA MET A 371 -19.70 5.66 19.06
C MET A 371 -20.75 4.89 18.27
N ALA A 372 -20.40 4.51 17.04
CA ALA A 372 -21.22 3.66 16.18
C ALA A 372 -20.37 2.55 15.55
N LEU A 373 -20.92 1.34 15.47
CA LEU A 373 -20.30 0.21 14.78
C LEU A 373 -20.92 0.10 13.38
N GLU A 374 -20.13 0.37 12.35
CA GLU A 374 -20.58 0.31 10.96
C GLU A 374 -19.57 -0.48 10.12
N GLY A 375 -20.05 -1.50 9.40
CA GLY A 375 -19.21 -2.33 8.53
C GLY A 375 -18.07 -3.08 9.27
N GLY A 376 -18.24 -3.36 10.57
CA GLY A 376 -17.21 -4.01 11.38
C GLY A 376 -16.12 -3.06 11.92
N ALA A 377 -16.19 -1.76 11.62
CA ALA A 377 -15.30 -0.73 12.15
C ALA A 377 -16.06 0.17 13.14
N CYS A 378 -15.35 0.60 14.20
CA CYS A 378 -15.86 1.54 15.18
C CYS A 378 -15.60 2.97 14.75
N TRP A 379 -16.65 3.80 14.78
CA TRP A 379 -16.61 5.19 14.36
C TRP A 379 -17.05 6.11 15.50
N LEU A 380 -16.37 7.24 15.67
CA LEU A 380 -16.85 8.35 16.45
C LEU A 380 -17.69 9.25 15.53
N LEU A 381 -18.95 9.38 15.85
CA LEU A 381 -19.88 10.29 15.17
C LEU A 381 -20.07 11.53 16.04
N VAL A 382 -19.78 12.71 15.49
CA VAL A 382 -19.96 13.99 16.17
C VAL A 382 -20.88 14.85 15.33
N GLU A 383 -21.88 15.44 15.98
CA GLU A 383 -22.79 16.41 15.37
C GLU A 383 -22.65 17.76 16.07
N PHE A 384 -22.45 18.80 15.27
CA PHE A 384 -22.44 20.20 15.70
C PHE A 384 -23.56 20.92 14.99
N ALA A 385 -24.56 21.40 15.73
CA ALA A 385 -25.77 22.01 15.17
C ALA A 385 -26.00 23.38 15.77
N ASP A 386 -26.30 24.38 14.94
CA ASP A 386 -26.75 25.71 15.35
C ASP A 386 -28.18 25.97 14.85
N ASP A 387 -28.89 26.88 15.52
CA ASP A 387 -30.22 27.34 15.17
C ASP A 387 -30.19 28.72 14.44
N GLY A 388 -29.07 29.06 13.83
CA GLY A 388 -28.84 30.33 13.14
C GLY A 388 -29.53 30.46 11.78
N ILE A 389 -29.03 31.40 10.97
CA ILE A 389 -29.64 31.73 9.66
C ILE A 389 -29.60 30.62 8.63
N GLY A 390 -28.87 29.53 8.86
CA GLY A 390 -28.71 28.42 7.92
C GLY A 390 -27.87 28.79 6.68
N LEU A 391 -27.86 27.90 5.68
CA LEU A 391 -27.04 27.99 4.48
C LEU A 391 -27.90 27.98 3.21
N THR A 392 -27.53 28.82 2.23
CA THR A 392 -28.08 28.69 0.87
C THR A 392 -27.45 27.50 0.17
N PRO A 393 -28.07 26.92 -0.88
CA PRO A 393 -27.49 25.82 -1.65
C PRO A 393 -26.08 26.14 -2.16
N GLU A 394 -25.84 27.34 -2.68
CA GLU A 394 -24.55 27.76 -3.20
C GLU A 394 -23.47 27.81 -2.09
N VAL A 395 -23.83 28.33 -0.91
CA VAL A 395 -22.92 28.39 0.24
C VAL A 395 -22.60 26.96 0.73
N ARG A 396 -23.61 26.09 0.78
CA ARG A 396 -23.44 24.70 1.21
C ARG A 396 -22.45 23.90 0.33
N GLU A 397 -22.54 24.09 -1.00
CA GLU A 397 -21.65 23.41 -1.95
C GLU A 397 -20.19 23.87 -1.83
N ARG A 398 -19.97 25.14 -1.53
CA ARG A 398 -18.67 25.78 -1.50
C ARG A 398 -18.07 25.95 -0.10
N LEU A 399 -18.78 25.51 0.94
CA LEU A 399 -18.44 25.76 2.34
C LEU A 399 -17.02 25.35 2.72
N PHE A 400 -16.52 24.28 2.12
CA PHE A 400 -15.19 23.72 2.39
C PHE A 400 -14.11 24.21 1.41
N GLU A 401 -14.46 25.02 0.41
CA GLU A 401 -13.47 25.62 -0.50
C GLU A 401 -12.58 26.61 0.27
N PRO A 402 -11.25 26.58 0.04
CA PRO A 402 -10.35 27.55 0.66
C PRO A 402 -10.71 28.97 0.23
N PHE A 403 -10.61 29.91 1.16
CA PHE A 403 -10.92 31.34 0.98
C PHE A 403 -12.40 31.68 0.64
N PHE A 404 -13.28 30.69 0.66
CA PHE A 404 -14.70 30.95 0.51
C PHE A 404 -15.30 31.53 1.80
N THR A 405 -15.89 32.70 1.72
CA THR A 405 -16.55 33.39 2.86
C THR A 405 -17.66 34.28 2.41
N THR A 406 -18.75 34.29 3.17
CA THR A 406 -19.88 35.24 2.99
C THR A 406 -19.63 36.63 3.62
N LYS A 407 -18.53 36.77 4.40
CA LYS A 407 -18.15 38.04 5.09
C LYS A 407 -16.79 38.56 4.64
N ARG A 408 -16.57 38.60 3.32
CA ARG A 408 -15.34 39.16 2.73
C ARG A 408 -15.24 40.65 3.08
N GLY A 409 -14.12 41.08 3.68
CA GLY A 409 -13.93 42.47 4.16
C GLY A 409 -14.41 42.76 5.59
N GLN A 410 -15.16 41.83 6.22
CA GLN A 410 -15.66 41.97 7.60
C GLN A 410 -14.97 41.01 8.59
N GLY A 411 -13.74 40.56 8.31
CA GLY A 411 -12.97 39.68 9.17
C GLY A 411 -13.12 38.17 8.91
N GLY A 412 -13.81 37.79 7.83
CA GLY A 412 -13.86 36.39 7.38
C GLY A 412 -12.65 36.05 6.51
N SER A 413 -11.80 35.13 6.94
CA SER A 413 -10.65 34.63 6.15
C SER A 413 -11.04 33.57 5.10
N GLY A 414 -12.20 32.91 5.27
CA GLY A 414 -12.63 31.79 4.44
C GLY A 414 -11.79 30.51 4.58
N LEU A 415 -10.93 30.46 5.60
CA LEU A 415 -10.09 29.28 5.85
C LEU A 415 -10.65 28.33 6.93
N GLY A 416 -11.51 28.79 7.83
CA GLY A 416 -11.95 28.03 8.99
C GLY A 416 -12.60 26.68 8.63
N MET A 417 -13.53 26.64 7.67
CA MET A 417 -14.18 25.39 7.26
C MET A 417 -13.27 24.50 6.41
N HIS A 418 -12.38 25.11 5.63
CA HIS A 418 -11.34 24.35 4.93
C HIS A 418 -10.35 23.67 5.91
N ILE A 419 -10.00 24.34 7.02
CA ILE A 419 -9.19 23.74 8.10
C ILE A 419 -9.92 22.55 8.73
N VAL A 420 -11.22 22.67 9.03
CA VAL A 420 -12.03 21.56 9.54
C VAL A 420 -12.00 20.39 8.58
N TYR A 421 -12.24 20.63 7.28
CA TYR A 421 -12.18 19.60 6.24
C TYR A 421 -10.82 18.90 6.18
N THR A 422 -9.75 19.67 6.14
CA THR A 422 -8.38 19.17 6.04
C THR A 422 -8.00 18.31 7.26
N ILE A 423 -8.27 18.81 8.48
CA ILE A 423 -7.94 18.07 9.72
C ILE A 423 -8.72 16.78 9.81
N VAL A 424 -10.04 16.81 9.56
CA VAL A 424 -10.90 15.62 9.62
C VAL A 424 -10.43 14.56 8.62
N HIS A 425 -10.09 14.96 7.39
CA HIS A 425 -9.55 14.04 6.39
C HIS A 425 -8.17 13.49 6.76
N GLN A 426 -7.28 14.31 7.32
CA GLN A 426 -5.97 13.83 7.83
C GLN A 426 -6.12 12.84 8.98
N MET A 427 -7.18 12.96 9.79
CA MET A 427 -7.53 11.98 10.82
C MET A 427 -8.19 10.70 10.25
N GLY A 428 -8.33 10.59 8.93
CA GLY A 428 -8.98 9.46 8.24
C GLY A 428 -10.51 9.51 8.29
N GLY A 429 -11.07 10.67 8.64
CA GLY A 429 -12.50 10.87 8.81
C GLY A 429 -13.19 11.50 7.59
N GLN A 430 -14.47 11.81 7.78
CA GLN A 430 -15.34 12.46 6.81
C GLN A 430 -16.10 13.60 7.47
N VAL A 431 -16.37 14.67 6.71
CA VAL A 431 -17.21 15.78 7.14
C VAL A 431 -18.35 16.00 6.16
N ALA A 432 -19.54 16.22 6.68
CA ALA A 432 -20.73 16.55 5.89
C ALA A 432 -21.46 17.72 6.52
N VAL A 433 -22.13 18.52 5.67
CA VAL A 433 -22.95 19.65 6.11
C VAL A 433 -24.39 19.48 5.64
N ALA A 434 -25.32 19.73 6.54
CA ALA A 434 -26.76 19.74 6.27
C ALA A 434 -27.36 21.05 6.75
N SER A 435 -28.19 21.68 5.90
CA SER A 435 -29.04 22.82 6.22
C SER A 435 -30.24 22.73 5.28
N ASN A 436 -31.44 22.90 5.82
CA ASN A 436 -32.66 22.88 5.03
C ASN A 436 -32.95 24.22 4.34
N GLY A 437 -32.02 25.15 4.40
CA GLY A 437 -32.11 26.48 3.80
C GLY A 437 -32.05 27.61 4.81
N PRO A 438 -32.20 28.84 4.36
CA PRO A 438 -32.17 30.02 5.22
C PRO A 438 -33.24 29.97 6.34
N GLY A 439 -32.80 30.30 7.57
CA GLY A 439 -33.67 30.30 8.77
C GLY A 439 -33.83 28.93 9.45
N THR A 440 -33.12 27.88 9.02
CA THR A 440 -33.26 26.52 9.57
C THR A 440 -32.05 26.04 10.36
N GLY A 441 -31.06 26.92 10.57
CA GLY A 441 -29.78 26.53 11.18
C GLY A 441 -28.87 25.72 10.27
N CYS A 442 -27.72 25.33 10.81
CA CYS A 442 -26.75 24.50 10.14
C CYS A 442 -26.34 23.31 11.02
N ARG A 443 -26.11 22.16 10.38
CA ARG A 443 -25.68 20.96 11.05
C ARG A 443 -24.46 20.39 10.35
N ILE A 444 -23.36 20.26 11.09
CA ILE A 444 -22.11 19.70 10.60
C ILE A 444 -21.92 18.35 11.26
N LYS A 445 -21.74 17.32 10.46
CA LYS A 445 -21.52 15.94 10.91
C LYS A 445 -20.09 15.54 10.61
N LEU A 446 -19.39 15.06 11.64
CA LEU A 446 -18.04 14.54 11.56
C LEU A 446 -18.09 13.05 11.85
N ARG A 447 -17.37 12.27 11.06
CA ARG A 447 -17.21 10.83 11.23
C ARG A 447 -15.72 10.53 11.28
N LEU A 448 -15.23 10.05 12.42
CA LEU A 448 -13.81 9.78 12.65
C LEU A 448 -13.60 8.30 12.97
N PRO A 449 -12.58 7.64 12.37
CA PRO A 449 -12.27 6.25 12.73
C PRO A 449 -11.73 6.20 14.16
N VAL A 450 -12.24 5.27 14.95
CA VAL A 450 -11.70 4.98 16.28
C VAL A 450 -10.51 4.05 16.09
N ARG A 451 -9.33 4.54 16.42
CA ARG A 451 -8.12 3.71 16.45
C ARG A 451 -8.13 2.93 17.77
N ASP A 452 -8.47 1.65 17.70
CA ASP A 452 -8.37 0.77 18.87
C ASP A 452 -6.96 0.82 19.45
N ALA A 453 -6.87 0.84 20.76
CA ALA A 453 -5.64 0.53 21.44
C ALA A 453 -5.26 -0.89 20.99
N LYS A 454 -4.11 -1.06 20.29
CA LYS A 454 -3.59 -2.40 20.00
C LYS A 454 -3.66 -3.21 21.30
N ALA A 455 -4.42 -4.30 21.24
CA ALA A 455 -4.44 -5.33 22.26
C ALA A 455 -3.02 -5.87 22.47
#